data_981add2b92d1da3462f4f8195f8ed93b
#
_entry.id   981add2b92d1da3462f4f8195f8ed93b
#
_cell.length_a   1.000
_cell.length_b   1.000
_cell.length_c   1.000
_cell.angle_alpha   90.00
_cell.angle_beta   90.00
_cell.angle_gamma   90.00
#
_symmetry.space_group_name_H-M   'P 1'
#
loop_
_entity.id
_entity.type
_entity.pdbx_description
1 polymer ?
#
loop_
_entity_poly.entity_id
_entity_poly.type
_entity_poly.pdbx_seq_one_letter_code
_entity_poly.pdbx_strand_id
1 'polypeptide(L)'
;VSNVSLLPYMKEAMPNGEYYYLIIGGMMMLGRVVTSSWHYRHKLPIDKKFLIAFLVYILISIIEGTLLFLPLYLMFFLSFCSGCLGVTSYTIRISATQSYVPDEKKGRFNGAFNMLSVLGALIGEGVAGALSTLMDMRFVMLSTQMVVLVSAFLIMGREKRHVAPIY
;
A
#
# COMPACT_ATOMS: atom_id res chain seq x y z
N VAL A 1 3.39 -7.10 4.96
CA VAL A 1 2.49 -7.70 5.96
C VAL A 1 1.37 -8.45 5.27
N SER A 2 0.61 -7.84 4.36
CA SER A 2 -0.55 -8.47 3.70
C SER A 2 -0.19 -9.75 2.94
N ASN A 3 0.98 -9.81 2.28
CA ASN A 3 1.34 -10.96 1.44
C ASN A 3 1.71 -12.22 2.23
N VAL A 4 2.36 -12.07 3.38
CA VAL A 4 2.80 -13.21 4.20
C VAL A 4 1.66 -13.77 5.05
N SER A 5 0.78 -12.89 5.49
CA SER A 5 -0.27 -13.19 6.46
C SER A 5 -1.57 -13.67 5.83
N LEU A 6 -1.85 -13.25 4.60
CA LEU A 6 -3.13 -13.53 3.94
C LEU A 6 -3.30 -14.99 3.55
N LEU A 7 -2.25 -15.64 3.03
CA LEU A 7 -2.32 -17.04 2.60
C LEU A 7 -2.58 -18.02 3.75
N PRO A 8 -1.83 -17.98 4.88
CA PRO A 8 -2.14 -18.83 6.03
C PRO A 8 -3.57 -18.62 6.54
N TYR A 9 -3.99 -17.37 6.68
CA TYR A 9 -5.35 -17.05 7.11
C TYR A 9 -6.42 -17.66 6.20
N MET A 10 -6.26 -17.53 4.88
CA MET A 10 -7.21 -18.08 3.91
C MET A 10 -7.28 -19.60 3.96
N LYS A 11 -6.15 -20.27 4.16
CA LYS A 11 -6.10 -21.74 4.30
C LYS A 11 -6.84 -22.24 5.54
N GLU A 12 -6.75 -21.51 6.64
CA GLU A 12 -7.44 -21.87 7.89
C GLU A 12 -8.92 -21.51 7.87
N ALA A 13 -9.27 -20.36 7.27
CA ALA A 13 -10.61 -19.84 7.32
C ALA A 13 -11.58 -20.43 6.30
N MET A 14 -11.08 -20.97 5.17
CA MET A 14 -11.93 -21.37 4.05
C MET A 14 -11.43 -22.64 3.35
N PRO A 15 -12.34 -23.57 2.98
CA PRO A 15 -12.02 -24.64 2.05
C PRO A 15 -11.57 -24.01 0.72
N ASN A 16 -10.48 -24.52 0.15
CA ASN A 16 -9.85 -23.96 -1.05
C ASN A 16 -9.30 -22.52 -0.91
N GLY A 17 -8.90 -22.10 0.29
CA GLY A 17 -8.36 -20.78 0.58
C GLY A 17 -7.20 -20.36 -0.33
N GLU A 18 -6.43 -21.31 -0.87
CA GLU A 18 -5.34 -21.05 -1.83
C GLU A 18 -5.86 -20.43 -3.15
N TYR A 19 -6.98 -20.92 -3.67
CA TYR A 19 -7.59 -20.36 -4.89
C TYR A 19 -8.10 -18.93 -4.65
N TYR A 20 -8.74 -18.69 -3.52
CA TYR A 20 -9.21 -17.35 -3.16
C TYR A 20 -8.05 -16.38 -2.98
N TYR A 21 -6.96 -16.80 -2.37
CA TYR A 21 -5.73 -16.01 -2.28
C TYR A 21 -5.20 -15.63 -3.67
N LEU A 22 -5.15 -16.58 -4.61
CA LEU A 22 -4.72 -16.32 -6.00
C LEU A 22 -5.64 -15.33 -6.70
N ILE A 23 -6.96 -15.44 -6.52
CA ILE A 23 -7.94 -14.51 -7.09
C ILE A 23 -7.75 -13.11 -6.51
N ILE A 24 -7.57 -12.97 -5.20
CA ILE A 24 -7.29 -11.69 -4.53
C ILE A 24 -6.04 -11.04 -5.13
N GLY A 25 -4.96 -11.80 -5.26
CA GLY A 25 -3.71 -11.34 -5.89
C GLY A 25 -3.92 -10.94 -7.36
N GLY A 26 -4.66 -11.74 -8.11
CA GLY A 26 -5.04 -11.46 -9.50
C GLY A 26 -5.85 -10.17 -9.65
N MET A 27 -6.85 -9.96 -8.80
CA MET A 27 -7.65 -8.73 -8.78
C MET A 27 -6.81 -7.50 -8.47
N MET A 28 -5.89 -7.61 -7.52
CA MET A 28 -4.95 -6.54 -7.21
C MET A 28 -4.02 -6.22 -8.40
N MET A 29 -3.52 -7.24 -9.10
CA MET A 29 -2.71 -7.06 -10.31
C MET A 29 -3.51 -6.44 -11.45
N LEU A 30 -4.76 -6.84 -11.66
CA LEU A 30 -5.67 -6.22 -12.64
C LEU A 30 -5.88 -4.73 -12.34
N GLY A 31 -6.10 -4.38 -11.08
CA GLY A 31 -6.21 -2.99 -10.65
C GLY A 31 -4.96 -2.17 -11.00
N ARG A 32 -3.77 -2.74 -10.78
CA ARG A 32 -2.49 -2.11 -11.16
C ARG A 32 -2.38 -1.88 -12.66
N VAL A 33 -2.72 -2.88 -13.48
CA VAL A 33 -2.63 -2.77 -14.95
C VAL A 33 -3.61 -1.72 -15.48
N VAL A 34 -4.86 -1.75 -15.03
CA VAL A 34 -5.90 -0.79 -15.45
C VAL A 34 -5.47 0.64 -15.10
N THR A 35 -5.02 0.87 -13.87
CA THR A 35 -4.63 2.21 -13.42
C THR A 35 -3.34 2.69 -14.07
N SER A 36 -2.36 1.81 -14.31
CA SER A 36 -1.16 2.18 -15.08
C SER A 36 -1.52 2.65 -16.48
N SER A 37 -2.42 1.93 -17.15
CA SER A 37 -2.90 2.29 -18.49
C SER A 37 -3.66 3.62 -18.49
N TRP A 38 -4.43 3.87 -17.44
CA TRP A 38 -5.12 5.15 -17.25
C TRP A 38 -4.16 6.31 -17.05
N HIS A 39 -3.17 6.17 -16.14
CA HIS A 39 -2.16 7.21 -15.88
C HIS A 39 -1.26 7.49 -17.08
N TYR A 40 -1.04 6.50 -17.95
CA TYR A 40 -0.32 6.73 -19.21
C TYR A 40 -1.06 7.71 -20.12
N ARG A 41 -2.39 7.63 -20.17
CA ARG A 41 -3.24 8.51 -20.99
C ARG A 41 -3.58 9.85 -20.31
N HIS A 42 -3.72 9.84 -18.99
CA HIS A 42 -4.18 10.99 -18.21
C HIS A 42 -3.17 11.31 -17.12
N LYS A 43 -2.42 12.40 -17.32
CA LYS A 43 -1.44 12.86 -16.32
C LYS A 43 -2.16 13.41 -15.09
N LEU A 44 -1.64 13.08 -13.91
CA LEU A 44 -2.14 13.60 -12.65
C LEU A 44 -1.87 15.12 -12.54
N PRO A 45 -2.86 15.92 -12.07
CA PRO A 45 -2.70 17.37 -11.89
C PRO A 45 -1.64 17.64 -10.82
N ILE A 46 -0.66 18.49 -11.17
CA ILE A 46 0.50 18.79 -10.31
C ILE A 46 0.05 19.38 -8.96
N ASP A 47 -0.88 20.34 -8.99
CA ASP A 47 -1.33 21.08 -7.80
C ASP A 47 -2.07 20.22 -6.75
N LYS A 48 -2.55 19.03 -7.13
CA LYS A 48 -3.33 18.13 -6.28
C LYS A 48 -2.59 16.87 -5.85
N LYS A 49 -1.35 16.68 -6.29
CA LYS A 49 -0.59 15.45 -6.04
C LYS A 49 -0.45 15.13 -4.54
N PHE A 50 -0.16 16.13 -3.72
CA PHE A 50 -0.06 15.96 -2.27
C PHE A 50 -1.37 15.45 -1.65
N LEU A 51 -2.49 16.10 -2.01
CA LEU A 51 -3.81 15.72 -1.49
C LEU A 51 -4.20 14.31 -1.96
N ILE A 52 -3.95 14.00 -3.24
CA ILE A 52 -4.22 12.68 -3.80
C ILE A 52 -3.37 11.63 -3.08
N ALA A 53 -2.06 11.87 -2.90
CA ALA A 53 -1.19 10.95 -2.18
C ALA A 53 -1.67 10.70 -0.74
N PHE A 54 -2.03 11.74 -0.03
CA PHE A 54 -2.55 11.65 1.34
C PHE A 54 -3.83 10.83 1.43
N LEU A 55 -4.80 11.10 0.54
CA LEU A 55 -6.06 10.35 0.46
C LEU A 55 -5.81 8.88 0.09
N VAL A 56 -4.89 8.63 -0.83
CA VAL A 56 -4.53 7.26 -1.26
C VAL A 56 -3.97 6.46 -0.09
N TYR A 57 -3.06 7.03 0.72
CA TYR A 57 -2.53 6.34 1.90
C TYR A 57 -3.61 6.02 2.93
N ILE A 58 -4.52 6.95 3.19
CA ILE A 58 -5.65 6.72 4.10
C ILE A 58 -6.53 5.59 3.57
N LEU A 59 -6.93 5.65 2.30
CA LEU A 59 -7.82 4.66 1.70
C LEU A 59 -7.19 3.27 1.67
N ILE A 60 -5.91 3.15 1.29
CA ILE A 60 -5.20 1.87 1.31
C ILE A 60 -5.16 1.30 2.73
N SER A 61 -4.83 2.11 3.73
CA SER A 61 -4.75 1.65 5.12
C SER A 61 -6.11 1.17 5.63
N ILE A 62 -7.19 1.85 5.28
CA ILE A 62 -8.55 1.42 5.66
C ILE A 62 -8.92 0.11 4.95
N ILE A 63 -8.70 0.04 3.63
CA ILE A 63 -9.03 -1.15 2.82
C ILE A 63 -8.25 -2.36 3.34
N GLU A 64 -6.94 -2.27 3.46
CA GLU A 64 -6.10 -3.39 3.88
C GLU A 64 -6.33 -3.77 5.35
N GLY A 65 -6.58 -2.80 6.23
CA GLY A 65 -6.88 -3.05 7.63
C GLY A 65 -8.21 -3.75 7.87
N THR A 66 -9.21 -3.48 7.03
CA THR A 66 -10.55 -4.07 7.16
C THR A 66 -10.77 -5.29 6.28
N LEU A 67 -9.84 -5.61 5.37
CA LEU A 67 -10.02 -6.63 4.32
C LEU A 67 -10.49 -7.98 4.89
N LEU A 68 -9.86 -8.46 5.98
CA LEU A 68 -10.14 -9.78 6.56
C LEU A 68 -11.45 -9.85 7.37
N PHE A 69 -12.14 -8.72 7.59
CA PHE A 69 -13.43 -8.67 8.25
C PHE A 69 -14.61 -8.73 7.27
N LEU A 70 -14.33 -8.68 5.97
CA LEU A 70 -15.34 -8.54 4.94
C LEU A 70 -15.64 -9.86 4.24
N PRO A 71 -16.84 -10.00 3.66
CA PRO A 71 -17.18 -11.18 2.86
C PRO A 71 -16.33 -11.25 1.58
N LEU A 72 -16.12 -12.45 1.08
CA LEU A 72 -15.18 -12.77 0.01
C LEU A 72 -15.35 -11.91 -1.26
N TYR A 73 -16.58 -11.64 -1.68
CA TYR A 73 -16.84 -10.81 -2.88
C TYR A 73 -16.37 -9.36 -2.71
N LEU A 74 -16.50 -8.80 -1.49
CA LEU A 74 -15.96 -7.47 -1.16
C LEU A 74 -14.44 -7.50 -1.09
N MET A 75 -13.83 -8.58 -0.61
CA MET A 75 -12.38 -8.73 -0.60
C MET A 75 -11.81 -8.67 -2.03
N PHE A 76 -12.44 -9.31 -3.01
CA PHE A 76 -12.03 -9.24 -4.41
C PHE A 76 -12.10 -7.81 -4.96
N PHE A 77 -13.23 -7.14 -4.73
CA PHE A 77 -13.42 -5.77 -5.20
C PHE A 77 -12.44 -4.78 -4.55
N LEU A 78 -12.28 -4.87 -3.23
CA LEU A 78 -11.37 -3.99 -2.49
C LEU A 78 -9.90 -4.26 -2.81
N SER A 79 -9.53 -5.50 -3.11
CA SER A 79 -8.18 -5.83 -3.59
C SER A 79 -7.89 -5.22 -4.95
N PHE A 80 -8.86 -5.20 -5.85
CA PHE A 80 -8.76 -4.44 -7.11
C PHE A 80 -8.55 -2.94 -6.84
N CYS A 81 -9.34 -2.35 -5.94
CA CYS A 81 -9.20 -0.94 -5.56
C CYS A 81 -7.83 -0.65 -4.92
N SER A 82 -7.35 -1.53 -4.03
CA SER A 82 -6.02 -1.42 -3.43
C SER A 82 -4.91 -1.44 -4.49
N GLY A 83 -5.05 -2.30 -5.50
CA GLY A 83 -4.16 -2.31 -6.67
C GLY A 83 -4.12 -0.98 -7.42
N CYS A 84 -5.29 -0.39 -7.67
CA CYS A 84 -5.42 0.92 -8.32
C CYS A 84 -4.74 2.03 -7.51
N LEU A 85 -5.02 2.08 -6.22
CA LEU A 85 -4.47 3.07 -5.30
C LEU A 85 -2.95 2.91 -5.15
N GLY A 86 -2.45 1.68 -5.07
CA GLY A 86 -1.02 1.39 -4.95
C GLY A 86 -0.20 1.93 -6.13
N VAL A 87 -0.69 1.77 -7.36
CA VAL A 87 -0.04 2.35 -8.55
C VAL A 87 -0.10 3.87 -8.54
N THR A 88 -1.22 4.44 -8.12
CA THR A 88 -1.36 5.90 -8.01
C THR A 88 -0.33 6.47 -7.04
N SER A 89 -0.19 5.88 -5.85
CA SER A 89 0.83 6.26 -4.87
C SER A 89 2.25 6.14 -5.44
N TYR A 90 2.55 5.03 -6.09
CA TYR A 90 3.85 4.79 -6.73
C TYR A 90 4.17 5.84 -7.79
N THR A 91 3.22 6.15 -8.67
CA THR A 91 3.37 7.12 -9.76
C THR A 91 3.63 8.53 -9.21
N ILE A 92 2.89 8.94 -8.17
CA ILE A 92 3.09 10.24 -7.52
C ILE A 92 4.50 10.31 -6.92
N ARG A 93 4.94 9.29 -6.20
CA ARG A 93 6.28 9.22 -5.60
C ARG A 93 7.39 9.31 -6.64
N ILE A 94 7.31 8.53 -7.71
CA ILE A 94 8.31 8.58 -8.80
C ILE A 94 8.34 9.96 -9.45
N SER A 95 7.18 10.54 -9.73
CA SER A 95 7.08 11.88 -10.31
C SER A 95 7.71 12.94 -9.38
N ALA A 96 7.46 12.88 -8.08
CA ALA A 96 8.05 13.77 -7.09
C ALA A 96 9.58 13.63 -7.05
N THR A 97 10.09 12.38 -7.02
CA THR A 97 11.53 12.12 -7.04
C THR A 97 12.19 12.68 -8.30
N GLN A 98 11.56 12.49 -9.46
CA GLN A 98 12.09 12.98 -10.74
C GLN A 98 12.13 14.52 -10.82
N SER A 99 11.18 15.19 -10.18
CA SER A 99 11.10 16.66 -10.19
C SER A 99 12.07 17.31 -9.19
N TYR A 100 12.27 16.70 -8.03
CA TYR A 100 12.95 17.33 -6.90
C TYR A 100 14.44 16.94 -6.77
N VAL A 101 14.79 15.71 -7.17
CA VAL A 101 16.15 15.19 -7.03
C VAL A 101 16.97 15.45 -8.28
N PRO A 102 18.17 16.06 -8.18
CA PRO A 102 19.09 16.24 -9.32
C PRO A 102 19.43 14.92 -9.99
N ASP A 103 19.59 14.92 -11.32
CA ASP A 103 19.78 13.70 -12.12
C ASP A 103 20.93 12.84 -11.65
N GLU A 104 22.05 13.44 -11.26
CA GLU A 104 23.24 12.76 -10.75
C GLU A 104 22.98 11.97 -9.46
N LYS A 105 21.97 12.35 -8.66
CA LYS A 105 21.66 11.77 -7.37
C LYS A 105 20.43 10.84 -7.40
N LYS A 106 19.66 10.82 -8.50
CA LYS A 106 18.43 10.02 -8.60
C LYS A 106 18.66 8.53 -8.36
N GLY A 107 19.74 7.97 -8.91
CA GLY A 107 20.08 6.56 -8.70
C GLY A 107 20.36 6.22 -7.24
N ARG A 108 21.15 7.05 -6.57
CA ARG A 108 21.49 6.86 -5.14
C ARG A 108 20.26 7.04 -4.25
N PHE A 109 19.43 8.02 -4.53
CA PHE A 109 18.18 8.26 -3.81
C PHE A 109 17.22 7.07 -3.94
N ASN A 110 16.97 6.60 -5.17
CA ASN A 110 16.09 5.46 -5.40
C ASN A 110 16.65 4.17 -4.78
N GLY A 111 17.95 3.95 -4.85
CA GLY A 111 18.61 2.82 -4.20
C GLY A 111 18.44 2.84 -2.69
N ALA A 112 18.71 3.97 -2.04
CA ALA A 112 18.52 4.14 -0.60
C ALA A 112 17.04 3.98 -0.20
N PHE A 113 16.12 4.55 -0.97
CA PHE A 113 14.69 4.42 -0.72
C PHE A 113 14.23 2.96 -0.81
N ASN A 114 14.64 2.24 -1.86
CA ASN A 114 14.28 0.83 -2.03
C ASN A 114 14.88 -0.04 -0.92
N MET A 115 16.13 0.19 -0.53
CA MET A 115 16.77 -0.50 0.59
C MET A 115 16.00 -0.30 1.90
N LEU A 116 15.66 0.94 2.24
CA LEU A 116 14.86 1.26 3.44
C LEU A 116 13.47 0.63 3.37
N SER A 117 12.84 0.64 2.19
CA SER A 117 11.53 0.02 1.99
C SER A 117 11.56 -1.49 2.20
N VAL A 118 12.57 -2.17 1.67
CA VAL A 118 12.75 -3.62 1.85
C VAL A 118 13.05 -3.95 3.31
N LEU A 119 13.95 -3.21 3.97
CA LEU A 119 14.23 -3.41 5.39
C LEU A 119 12.98 -3.18 6.25
N GLY A 120 12.22 -2.12 5.97
CA GLY A 120 10.94 -1.86 6.66
C GLY A 120 9.92 -2.98 6.44
N ALA A 121 9.84 -3.53 5.22
CA ALA A 121 8.97 -4.65 4.91
C ALA A 121 9.38 -5.91 5.69
N LEU A 122 10.67 -6.27 5.70
CA LEU A 122 11.18 -7.43 6.44
C LEU A 122 10.90 -7.34 7.95
N ILE A 123 11.17 -6.16 8.54
CA ILE A 123 10.87 -5.92 9.96
C ILE A 123 9.36 -6.03 10.20
N GLY A 124 8.55 -5.38 9.36
CA GLY A 124 7.09 -5.41 9.48
C GLY A 124 6.51 -6.81 9.33
N GLU A 125 7.02 -7.61 8.41
CA GLU A 125 6.60 -9.01 8.21
C GLU A 125 7.03 -9.90 9.38
N GLY A 126 8.24 -9.70 9.91
CA GLY A 126 8.72 -10.40 11.10
C GLY A 126 7.88 -10.11 12.34
N VAL A 127 7.57 -8.83 12.57
CA VAL A 127 6.69 -8.41 13.68
C VAL A 127 5.28 -8.96 13.51
N ALA A 128 4.71 -8.88 12.31
CA ALA A 128 3.38 -9.43 12.04
C ALA A 128 3.34 -10.95 12.22
N GLY A 129 4.38 -11.67 11.78
CA GLY A 129 4.52 -13.11 12.01
C GLY A 129 4.58 -13.46 13.50
N ALA A 130 5.36 -12.71 14.29
CA ALA A 130 5.43 -12.92 15.74
C ALA A 130 4.08 -12.60 16.42
N LEU A 131 3.41 -11.52 16.04
CA LEU A 131 2.11 -11.14 16.60
C LEU A 131 1.01 -12.16 16.24
N SER A 132 1.07 -12.77 15.07
CA SER A 132 0.09 -13.77 14.63
C SER A 132 0.09 -15.05 15.49
N THR A 133 1.15 -15.30 16.26
CA THR A 133 1.17 -16.40 17.24
C THR A 133 0.43 -16.06 18.54
N LEU A 134 0.19 -14.78 18.80
CA LEU A 134 -0.41 -14.28 20.05
C LEU A 134 -1.86 -13.83 19.87
N MET A 135 -2.24 -13.43 18.67
CA MET A 135 -3.59 -12.90 18.38
C MET A 135 -4.05 -13.29 16.98
N ASP A 136 -5.38 -13.22 16.76
CA ASP A 136 -5.99 -13.48 15.44
C ASP A 136 -5.40 -12.54 14.38
N MET A 137 -5.11 -13.11 13.21
CA MET A 137 -4.51 -12.40 12.07
C MET A 137 -5.30 -11.16 11.63
N ARG A 138 -6.62 -11.15 11.82
CA ARG A 138 -7.47 -9.97 11.53
C ARG A 138 -7.04 -8.77 12.34
N PHE A 139 -6.77 -8.96 13.63
CA PHE A 139 -6.32 -7.88 14.51
C PHE A 139 -4.87 -7.49 14.26
N VAL A 140 -4.02 -8.41 13.85
CA VAL A 140 -2.65 -8.10 13.42
C VAL A 140 -2.66 -7.18 12.21
N MET A 141 -3.46 -7.49 11.18
CA MET A 141 -3.60 -6.63 10.01
C MET A 141 -4.19 -5.26 10.37
N LEU A 142 -5.23 -5.23 11.17
CA LEU A 142 -5.85 -3.98 11.60
C LEU A 142 -4.85 -3.10 12.36
N SER A 143 -4.13 -3.66 13.34
CA SER A 143 -3.18 -2.90 14.15
C SER A 143 -2.00 -2.36 13.34
N THR A 144 -1.45 -3.14 12.41
CA THR A 144 -0.37 -2.70 11.53
C THR A 144 -0.83 -1.58 10.60
N GLN A 145 -2.03 -1.67 10.05
CA GLN A 145 -2.59 -0.60 9.20
C GLN A 145 -2.97 0.65 9.99
N MET A 146 -3.37 0.52 11.25
CA MET A 146 -3.55 1.67 12.14
C MET A 146 -2.23 2.42 12.39
N VAL A 147 -1.12 1.72 12.57
CA VAL A 147 0.21 2.35 12.69
C VAL A 147 0.57 3.10 11.41
N VAL A 148 0.31 2.53 10.22
CA VAL A 148 0.53 3.21 8.94
C VAL A 148 -0.34 4.46 8.82
N LEU A 149 -1.61 4.36 9.17
CA LEU A 149 -2.57 5.47 9.12
C LEU A 149 -2.15 6.61 10.06
N VAL A 150 -1.80 6.31 11.30
CA VAL A 150 -1.32 7.30 12.28
C VAL A 150 -0.03 7.94 11.77
N SER A 151 0.92 7.17 11.24
CA SER A 151 2.16 7.67 10.66
C SER A 151 1.91 8.61 9.48
N ALA A 152 0.97 8.26 8.60
CA ALA A 152 0.58 9.12 7.48
C ALA A 152 0.00 10.46 7.97
N PHE A 153 -0.86 10.44 8.99
CA PHE A 153 -1.40 11.67 9.59
C PHE A 153 -0.32 12.51 10.26
N LEU A 154 0.57 11.89 11.04
CA LEU A 154 1.62 12.61 11.75
C LEU A 154 2.66 13.22 10.79
N ILE A 155 3.10 12.46 9.79
CA ILE A 155 4.15 12.91 8.88
C ILE A 155 3.57 13.85 7.82
N MET A 156 2.56 13.42 7.08
CA MET A 156 2.01 14.21 5.98
C MET A 156 1.08 15.33 6.47
N GLY A 157 0.31 15.10 7.54
CA GLY A 157 -0.62 16.07 8.07
C GLY A 157 0.09 17.24 8.79
N ARG A 158 1.05 16.92 9.67
CA ARG A 158 1.79 17.91 10.46
C ARG A 158 2.81 18.66 9.63
N GLU A 159 3.55 17.96 8.78
CA GLU A 159 4.64 18.53 7.98
C GLU A 159 4.18 18.99 6.58
N LYS A 160 2.88 19.26 6.41
CA LYS A 160 2.30 19.72 5.14
C LYS A 160 3.10 20.84 4.48
N ARG A 161 3.59 21.81 5.27
CA ARG A 161 4.35 22.96 4.75
C ARG A 161 5.68 22.57 4.08
N HIS A 162 6.33 21.50 4.57
CA HIS A 162 7.61 21.03 4.06
C HIS A 162 7.46 19.94 3.00
N VAL A 163 6.41 19.14 3.10
CA VAL A 163 6.19 17.97 2.24
C VAL A 163 5.40 18.33 0.98
N ALA A 164 4.42 19.24 1.06
CA ALA A 164 3.61 19.63 -0.09
C ALA A 164 4.40 20.21 -1.28
N PRO A 165 5.48 21.00 -1.09
CA PRO A 165 6.28 21.51 -2.21
C PRO A 165 7.08 20.42 -2.94
N ILE A 166 7.24 19.23 -2.36
CA ILE A 166 7.98 18.11 -2.97
C ILE A 166 7.10 17.34 -3.95
N TYR A 167 5.78 17.38 -3.78
CA TYR A 167 4.79 16.70 -4.61
C TYR A 167 4.27 17.61 -5.72
#